data_5e96227422381cb2e7618e0282d37cbc
#
_entry.id   5e96227422381cb2e7618e0282d37cbc
#
_cell.length_a   1.000
_cell.length_b   1.000
_cell.length_c   1.000
_cell.angle_alpha   90.00
_cell.angle_beta   90.00
_cell.angle_gamma   90.00
#
_symmetry.space_group_name_H-M   'P 1'
#
loop_
_entity.id
_entity.type
_entity.pdbx_description
1 polymer ?
#
loop_
_entity_poly.entity_id
_entity_poly.type
_entity_poly.pdbx_seq_one_letter_code
_entity_poly.pdbx_strand_id
1 'polypeptide(L)'
;TDGALPQALHGGEGLIRDYLLEEVIDCLPAEVQAFLYDTAPQERFCSELCDAVREAHDSAEILRFLLAHQVFLVPLDEQGHWYRYHHLFSDLLRTRPTAQTIVPAASLHLRACRWFNAQGLLDEAVEQALRAGHLDVAANLVQNLSEEQLLAEQNFGMLLR
;
A
#
# COMPACT_ATOMS: atom_id res chain seq x y z
N THR A 1 -10.03 -44.49 -16.16
CA THR A 1 -10.83 -43.33 -16.55
C THR A 1 -10.45 -42.15 -15.72
N ASP A 2 -9.47 -41.46 -16.21
CA ASP A 2 -8.83 -40.37 -15.55
C ASP A 2 -9.75 -39.17 -15.47
N GLY A 3 -10.23 -38.86 -14.29
CA GLY A 3 -10.84 -37.60 -13.96
C GLY A 3 -9.83 -36.47 -13.77
N ALA A 4 -8.95 -36.27 -14.72
CA ALA A 4 -8.17 -35.04 -14.80
C ALA A 4 -9.14 -33.93 -15.22
N LEU A 5 -9.66 -33.19 -14.24
CA LEU A 5 -10.32 -31.93 -14.50
C LEU A 5 -9.36 -31.04 -15.30
N PRO A 6 -9.76 -30.58 -16.47
CA PRO A 6 -8.87 -29.79 -17.31
C PRO A 6 -8.43 -28.51 -16.58
N GLN A 7 -7.15 -28.20 -16.66
CA GLN A 7 -6.59 -26.94 -16.18
C GLN A 7 -7.34 -25.69 -16.70
N ALA A 8 -8.08 -25.85 -17.79
CA ALA A 8 -8.97 -24.84 -18.36
C ALA A 8 -10.10 -24.38 -17.41
N LEU A 9 -10.56 -25.23 -16.47
CA LEU A 9 -11.54 -24.82 -15.46
C LEU A 9 -10.95 -23.89 -14.39
N HIS A 10 -9.69 -24.06 -14.03
CA HIS A 10 -9.00 -23.15 -13.11
C HIS A 10 -8.76 -21.78 -13.74
N GLY A 11 -8.45 -21.72 -15.03
CA GLY A 11 -8.34 -20.49 -15.79
C GLY A 11 -9.69 -19.75 -15.95
N GLY A 12 -10.77 -20.51 -16.10
CA GLY A 12 -12.10 -19.94 -16.22
C GLY A 12 -12.63 -19.31 -14.93
N GLU A 13 -12.36 -19.92 -13.79
CA GLU A 13 -12.73 -19.35 -12.47
C GLU A 13 -11.96 -18.07 -12.17
N GLY A 14 -10.68 -18.00 -12.53
CA GLY A 14 -9.87 -16.79 -12.40
C GLY A 14 -10.40 -15.64 -13.27
N LEU A 15 -10.76 -15.91 -14.53
CA LEU A 15 -11.33 -14.92 -15.46
C LEU A 15 -12.69 -14.41 -14.98
N ILE A 16 -13.56 -15.27 -14.47
CA ILE A 16 -14.87 -14.89 -13.93
C ILE A 16 -14.70 -14.03 -12.69
N ARG A 17 -13.78 -14.39 -11.81
CA ARG A 17 -13.46 -13.63 -10.60
C ARG A 17 -12.93 -12.24 -10.95
N ASP A 18 -11.98 -12.15 -11.86
CA ASP A 18 -11.41 -10.89 -12.33
C ASP A 18 -12.47 -10.00 -12.96
N TYR A 19 -13.36 -10.57 -13.77
CA TYR A 19 -14.48 -9.86 -14.36
C TYR A 19 -15.44 -9.29 -13.29
N LEU A 20 -15.79 -10.07 -12.27
CA LEU A 20 -16.67 -9.62 -11.18
C LEU A 20 -16.03 -8.51 -10.36
N LEU A 21 -14.71 -8.61 -10.09
CA LEU A 21 -13.96 -7.57 -9.39
C LEU A 21 -13.86 -6.28 -10.21
N GLU A 22 -13.66 -6.39 -11.52
CA GLU A 22 -13.66 -5.24 -12.44
C GLU A 22 -15.02 -4.56 -12.47
N GLU A 23 -16.11 -5.31 -12.51
CA GLU A 23 -17.47 -4.75 -12.43
C GLU A 23 -17.71 -3.97 -11.14
N VAL A 24 -17.22 -4.49 -10.01
CA VAL A 24 -17.31 -3.78 -8.72
C VAL A 24 -16.57 -2.44 -8.80
N ILE A 25 -15.36 -2.43 -9.34
CA ILE A 25 -14.57 -1.19 -9.47
C ILE A 25 -15.28 -0.19 -10.38
N ASP A 26 -15.79 -0.65 -11.53
CA ASP A 26 -16.44 0.21 -12.52
C ASP A 26 -17.75 0.84 -12.02
N CYS A 27 -18.41 0.20 -11.04
CA CYS A 27 -19.60 0.74 -10.38
C CYS A 27 -19.30 1.77 -9.30
N LEU A 28 -18.04 1.92 -8.86
CA LEU A 28 -17.67 2.87 -7.83
C LEU A 28 -17.56 4.30 -8.39
N PRO A 29 -17.80 5.33 -7.56
CA PRO A 29 -17.54 6.71 -7.96
C PRO A 29 -16.10 6.92 -8.45
N ALA A 30 -15.90 7.84 -9.39
CA ALA A 30 -14.59 8.07 -10.00
C ALA A 30 -13.51 8.43 -8.98
N GLU A 31 -13.84 9.19 -7.96
CA GLU A 31 -12.94 9.57 -6.85
C GLU A 31 -12.53 8.37 -6.00
N VAL A 32 -13.44 7.40 -5.80
CA VAL A 32 -13.14 6.15 -5.10
C VAL A 32 -12.24 5.25 -5.96
N GLN A 33 -12.52 5.18 -7.26
CA GLN A 33 -11.64 4.45 -8.20
C GLN A 33 -10.22 5.02 -8.20
N ALA A 34 -10.07 6.33 -8.26
CA ALA A 34 -8.77 7.01 -8.18
C ALA A 34 -8.05 6.67 -6.87
N PHE A 35 -8.76 6.68 -5.74
CA PHE A 35 -8.22 6.27 -4.44
C PHE A 35 -7.67 4.84 -4.47
N LEU A 36 -8.42 3.90 -5.03
CA LEU A 36 -8.01 2.50 -5.12
C LEU A 36 -6.69 2.34 -5.90
N TYR A 37 -6.57 3.01 -7.03
CA TYR A 37 -5.36 2.94 -7.87
C TYR A 37 -4.15 3.64 -7.23
N ASP A 38 -4.35 4.78 -6.59
CA ASP A 38 -3.28 5.53 -5.95
C ASP A 38 -2.74 4.81 -4.69
N THR A 39 -3.57 4.04 -4.01
CA THR A 39 -3.20 3.30 -2.80
C THR A 39 -2.84 1.84 -3.04
N ALA A 40 -3.14 1.29 -4.22
CA ALA A 40 -2.84 -0.09 -4.58
C ALA A 40 -1.36 -0.50 -4.42
N PRO A 41 -0.36 0.37 -4.66
CA PRO A 41 1.04 0.03 -4.44
C PRO A 41 1.40 -0.22 -2.97
N GLN A 42 0.59 0.22 -2.03
CA GLN A 42 0.85 0.06 -0.60
C GLN A 42 0.37 -1.31 -0.11
N GLU A 43 1.20 -2.03 0.64
CA GLU A 43 0.82 -3.31 1.24
C GLU A 43 -0.14 -3.16 2.40
N ARG A 44 0.04 -2.09 3.18
CA ARG A 44 -0.85 -1.68 4.26
C ARG A 44 -0.96 -0.17 4.28
N PHE A 45 -2.06 0.33 4.75
CA PHE A 45 -2.32 1.77 4.79
C PHE A 45 -3.28 2.15 5.92
N CYS A 46 -3.17 3.39 6.32
CA CYS A 46 -4.12 4.11 7.16
C CYS A 46 -4.57 5.38 6.43
N SER A 47 -5.57 6.07 6.95
CA SER A 47 -6.10 7.28 6.28
C SER A 47 -5.04 8.36 6.10
N GLU A 48 -4.17 8.54 7.08
CA GLU A 48 -3.10 9.54 7.06
C GLU A 48 -2.04 9.22 6.00
N LEU A 49 -1.67 7.96 5.87
CA LEU A 49 -0.76 7.53 4.81
C LEU A 49 -1.39 7.72 3.43
N CYS A 50 -2.65 7.37 3.27
CA CYS A 50 -3.38 7.58 2.02
C CYS A 50 -3.44 9.05 1.64
N ASP A 51 -3.72 9.94 2.59
CA ASP A 51 -3.70 11.38 2.36
C ASP A 51 -2.32 11.87 1.89
N ALA A 52 -1.25 11.40 2.52
CA ALA A 52 0.11 11.75 2.13
C ALA A 52 0.47 11.24 0.72
N VAL A 53 0.11 10.01 0.40
CA VAL A 53 0.38 9.39 -0.90
C VAL A 53 -0.41 10.06 -2.02
N ARG A 54 -1.65 10.40 -1.76
CA ARG A 54 -2.56 11.02 -2.73
C ARG A 54 -2.45 12.54 -2.79
N GLU A 55 -1.80 13.16 -1.81
CA GLU A 55 -1.82 14.62 -1.61
C GLU A 55 -3.27 15.15 -1.49
N ALA A 56 -4.08 14.48 -0.67
CA ALA A 56 -5.48 14.75 -0.45
C ALA A 56 -5.81 14.73 1.06
N HIS A 57 -7.07 15.03 1.42
CA HIS A 57 -7.50 15.11 2.82
C HIS A 57 -8.84 14.37 3.07
N ASP A 58 -9.29 13.56 2.12
CA ASP A 58 -10.58 12.88 2.12
C ASP A 58 -10.49 11.36 2.30
N SER A 59 -9.29 10.84 2.55
CA SER A 59 -9.06 9.39 2.60
C SER A 59 -9.84 8.70 3.70
N ALA A 60 -10.04 9.34 4.86
CA ALA A 60 -10.85 8.77 5.93
C ALA A 60 -12.32 8.57 5.52
N GLU A 61 -12.88 9.50 4.76
CA GLU A 61 -14.26 9.39 4.23
C GLU A 61 -14.37 8.26 3.19
N ILE A 62 -13.38 8.17 2.30
CA ILE A 62 -13.35 7.12 1.27
C ILE A 62 -13.19 5.74 1.92
N LEU A 63 -12.33 5.60 2.92
CA LEU A 63 -12.17 4.34 3.67
C LEU A 63 -13.47 3.94 4.37
N ARG A 64 -14.18 4.88 4.99
CA ARG A 64 -15.50 4.60 5.56
C ARG A 64 -16.51 4.14 4.53
N PHE A 65 -16.52 4.77 3.35
CA PHE A 65 -17.34 4.34 2.22
C PHE A 65 -17.03 2.91 1.80
N LEU A 66 -15.74 2.58 1.63
CA LEU A 66 -15.30 1.23 1.23
C LEU A 66 -15.66 0.18 2.28
N LEU A 67 -15.54 0.49 3.57
CA LEU A 67 -15.95 -0.40 4.66
C LEU A 67 -17.46 -0.61 4.67
N ALA A 68 -18.24 0.44 4.49
CA ALA A 68 -19.71 0.37 4.45
C ALA A 68 -20.22 -0.47 3.28
N HIS A 69 -19.53 -0.44 2.14
CA HIS A 69 -19.87 -1.21 0.94
C HIS A 69 -19.17 -2.57 0.87
N GLN A 70 -18.44 -2.95 1.91
CA GLN A 70 -17.71 -4.23 1.99
C GLN A 70 -16.78 -4.48 0.80
N VAL A 71 -16.07 -3.44 0.35
CA VAL A 71 -15.17 -3.50 -0.80
C VAL A 71 -13.79 -3.98 -0.35
N PHE A 72 -13.60 -5.27 -0.30
CA PHE A 72 -12.33 -6.02 -0.18
C PHE A 72 -11.23 -5.42 0.72
N LEU A 73 -11.61 -4.67 1.75
CA LEU A 73 -10.72 -4.17 2.79
C LEU A 73 -10.62 -5.16 3.95
N VAL A 74 -9.41 -5.42 4.40
CA VAL A 74 -9.11 -6.26 5.55
C VAL A 74 -8.52 -5.39 6.65
N PRO A 75 -9.17 -5.25 7.82
CA PRO A 75 -8.57 -4.57 8.96
C PRO A 75 -7.40 -5.38 9.52
N LEU A 76 -6.31 -4.70 9.88
CA LEU A 76 -5.10 -5.30 10.42
C LEU A 76 -4.98 -5.14 11.93
N ASP A 77 -5.79 -4.28 12.53
CA ASP A 77 -5.85 -4.03 13.97
C ASP A 77 -7.30 -3.98 14.47
N GLU A 78 -7.48 -4.13 15.77
CA GLU A 78 -8.80 -4.08 16.41
C GLU A 78 -9.40 -2.68 16.43
N GLN A 79 -8.57 -1.64 16.38
CA GLN A 79 -8.99 -0.25 16.40
C GLN A 79 -9.49 0.25 15.03
N GLY A 80 -9.29 -0.53 13.97
CA GLY A 80 -9.68 -0.13 12.62
C GLY A 80 -8.89 1.08 12.10
N HIS A 81 -7.59 1.12 12.38
CA HIS A 81 -6.69 2.17 11.93
C HIS A 81 -5.89 1.76 10.70
N TRP A 82 -5.37 0.53 10.70
CA TRP A 82 -4.60 -0.04 9.60
C TRP A 82 -5.41 -1.04 8.80
N TYR A 83 -5.28 -0.97 7.47
CA TYR A 83 -5.98 -1.81 6.51
C TYR A 83 -5.02 -2.32 5.44
N ARG A 84 -5.45 -3.37 4.77
CA ARG A 84 -4.90 -3.81 3.48
C ARG A 84 -6.04 -4.21 2.55
N TYR A 85 -5.78 -4.22 1.28
CA TYR A 85 -6.69 -4.86 0.34
C TYR A 85 -6.55 -6.38 0.40
N HIS A 86 -7.64 -7.08 0.16
CA HIS A 86 -7.56 -8.52 -0.11
C HIS A 86 -6.58 -8.74 -1.27
N HIS A 87 -5.71 -9.77 -1.17
CA HIS A 87 -4.60 -9.96 -2.13
C HIS A 87 -5.05 -10.04 -3.59
N LEU A 88 -6.15 -10.73 -3.88
CA LEU A 88 -6.68 -10.85 -5.24
C LEU A 88 -7.15 -9.50 -5.80
N PHE A 89 -7.74 -8.67 -4.96
CA PHE A 89 -8.17 -7.34 -5.34
C PHE A 89 -6.99 -6.40 -5.56
N SER A 90 -5.99 -6.48 -4.70
CA SER A 90 -4.73 -5.75 -4.83
C SER A 90 -4.00 -6.10 -6.13
N ASP A 91 -3.91 -7.39 -6.45
CA ASP A 91 -3.27 -7.86 -7.68
C ASP A 91 -4.00 -7.34 -8.93
N LEU A 92 -5.32 -7.37 -8.92
CA LEU A 92 -6.11 -6.81 -10.01
C LEU A 92 -5.86 -5.31 -10.21
N LEU A 93 -5.87 -4.52 -9.12
CA LEU A 93 -5.61 -3.08 -9.18
C LEU A 93 -4.22 -2.76 -9.74
N ARG A 94 -3.21 -3.57 -9.41
CA ARG A 94 -1.84 -3.39 -9.87
C ARG A 94 -1.63 -3.79 -11.33
N THR A 95 -2.39 -4.76 -11.81
CA THR A 95 -2.23 -5.30 -13.17
C THR A 95 -3.16 -4.66 -14.19
N ARG A 96 -4.23 -4.02 -13.75
CA ARG A 96 -5.21 -3.39 -14.63
C ARG A 96 -4.67 -2.06 -15.18
N PRO A 97 -4.46 -1.94 -16.49
CA PRO A 97 -4.10 -0.65 -17.08
C PRO A 97 -5.31 0.28 -17.03
N THR A 98 -5.14 1.46 -16.46
CA THR A 98 -6.18 2.47 -16.45
C THR A 98 -5.69 3.79 -17.00
N ALA A 99 -6.58 4.48 -17.72
CA ALA A 99 -6.36 5.86 -18.14
C ALA A 99 -6.36 6.84 -16.93
N GLN A 100 -6.74 6.36 -15.75
CA GLN A 100 -6.87 7.16 -14.52
C GLN A 100 -5.60 7.18 -13.67
N THR A 101 -4.60 6.35 -13.98
CA THR A 101 -3.33 6.33 -13.26
C THR A 101 -2.47 7.50 -13.73
N ILE A 102 -2.70 8.67 -13.15
CA ILE A 102 -1.98 9.90 -13.48
C ILE A 102 -0.61 9.95 -12.82
N VAL A 103 -0.48 9.32 -11.64
CA VAL A 103 0.74 9.36 -10.84
C VAL A 103 1.50 8.04 -10.97
N PRO A 104 2.79 8.06 -11.38
CA PRO A 104 3.59 6.85 -11.44
C PRO A 104 3.74 6.17 -10.07
N ALA A 105 3.79 4.84 -10.06
CA ALA A 105 3.94 4.05 -8.82
C ALA A 105 5.20 4.45 -8.03
N ALA A 106 6.29 4.78 -8.70
CA ALA A 106 7.52 5.26 -8.06
C ALA A 106 7.30 6.53 -7.25
N SER A 107 6.49 7.47 -7.75
CA SER A 107 6.14 8.71 -7.04
C SER A 107 5.28 8.41 -5.81
N LEU A 108 4.34 7.50 -5.92
CA LEU A 108 3.49 7.06 -4.79
C LEU A 108 4.33 6.41 -3.68
N HIS A 109 5.28 5.54 -4.05
CA HIS A 109 6.22 4.94 -3.09
C HIS A 109 7.12 5.98 -2.43
N LEU A 110 7.58 6.98 -3.16
CA LEU A 110 8.41 8.05 -2.60
C LEU A 110 7.63 8.91 -1.59
N ARG A 111 6.38 9.22 -1.88
CA ARG A 111 5.50 9.92 -0.93
C ARG A 111 5.25 9.11 0.33
N ALA A 112 5.03 7.80 0.18
CA ALA A 112 4.90 6.87 1.30
C ALA A 112 6.19 6.81 2.12
N CYS A 113 7.35 6.75 1.48
CA CYS A 113 8.66 6.78 2.13
C CYS A 113 8.80 8.02 3.03
N ARG A 114 8.48 9.19 2.52
CA ARG A 114 8.54 10.44 3.30
C ARG A 114 7.61 10.42 4.51
N TRP A 115 6.42 9.90 4.34
CA TRP A 115 5.46 9.78 5.43
C TRP A 115 5.93 8.81 6.51
N PHE A 116 6.38 7.61 6.13
CA PHE A 116 6.91 6.62 7.07
C PHE A 116 8.14 7.16 7.82
N ASN A 117 9.03 7.85 7.12
CA ASN A 117 10.20 8.48 7.75
C ASN A 117 9.78 9.53 8.78
N ALA A 118 8.79 10.37 8.48
CA ALA A 118 8.26 11.37 9.40
C ALA A 118 7.59 10.74 10.64
N GLN A 119 7.05 9.52 10.52
CA GLN A 119 6.49 8.78 11.63
C GLN A 119 7.53 7.99 12.44
N GLY A 120 8.80 8.00 12.04
CA GLY A 120 9.85 7.21 12.67
C GLY A 120 9.82 5.72 12.31
N LEU A 121 9.05 5.33 11.30
CA LEU A 121 8.94 3.96 10.79
C LEU A 121 9.96 3.75 9.68
N LEU A 122 11.22 3.60 10.08
CA LEU A 122 12.36 3.66 9.16
C LEU A 122 12.50 2.42 8.28
N ASP A 123 12.14 1.24 8.77
CA ASP A 123 12.15 0.00 7.97
C ASP A 123 11.18 0.11 6.79
N GLU A 124 9.97 0.59 7.04
CA GLU A 124 8.96 0.82 6.02
C GLU A 124 9.39 1.94 5.06
N ALA A 125 10.01 2.99 5.57
CA ALA A 125 10.53 4.08 4.73
C ALA A 125 11.61 3.57 3.77
N VAL A 126 12.55 2.77 4.23
CA VAL A 126 13.60 2.14 3.39
C VAL A 126 12.96 1.24 2.33
N GLU A 127 12.00 0.42 2.70
CA GLU A 127 11.30 -0.46 1.76
C GLU A 127 10.60 0.33 0.65
N GLN A 128 9.92 1.41 1.00
CA GLN A 128 9.26 2.29 0.03
C GLN A 128 10.27 2.96 -0.91
N ALA A 129 11.41 3.42 -0.39
CA ALA A 129 12.48 4.01 -1.20
C ALA A 129 13.04 2.99 -2.21
N LEU A 130 13.25 1.75 -1.79
CA LEU A 130 13.69 0.67 -2.66
C LEU A 130 12.67 0.35 -3.75
N ARG A 131 11.39 0.30 -3.42
CA ARG A 131 10.30 0.09 -4.40
C ARG A 131 10.14 1.25 -5.37
N ALA A 132 10.47 2.46 -4.95
CA ALA A 132 10.53 3.64 -5.83
C ALA A 132 11.73 3.63 -6.77
N GLY A 133 12.71 2.75 -6.56
CA GLY A 133 13.97 2.72 -7.30
C GLY A 133 14.99 3.79 -6.87
N HIS A 134 14.77 4.44 -5.73
CA HIS A 134 15.64 5.47 -5.16
C HIS A 134 16.62 4.85 -4.16
N LEU A 135 17.66 4.19 -4.66
CA LEU A 135 18.69 3.53 -3.85
C LEU A 135 19.47 4.53 -2.98
N ASP A 136 19.68 5.74 -3.47
CA ASP A 136 20.34 6.84 -2.76
C ASP A 136 19.53 7.28 -1.52
N VAL A 137 18.23 7.40 -1.64
CA VAL A 137 17.33 7.72 -0.51
C VAL A 137 17.34 6.59 0.51
N ALA A 138 17.25 5.34 0.07
CA ALA A 138 17.32 4.18 0.95
C ALA A 138 18.66 4.12 1.71
N ALA A 139 19.77 4.34 1.03
CA ALA A 139 21.11 4.36 1.63
C ALA A 139 21.23 5.48 2.68
N ASN A 140 20.75 6.67 2.40
CA ASN A 140 20.77 7.80 3.35
C ASN A 140 19.94 7.50 4.60
N LEU A 141 18.78 6.88 4.47
CA LEU A 141 17.94 6.47 5.61
C LEU A 141 18.66 5.45 6.49
N VAL A 142 19.33 4.47 5.90
CA VAL A 142 20.09 3.45 6.62
C VAL A 142 21.31 4.07 7.34
N GLN A 143 22.00 5.02 6.71
CA GLN A 143 23.11 5.74 7.35
C GLN A 143 22.66 6.56 8.55
N ASN A 144 21.55 7.28 8.44
CA ASN A 144 20.99 8.06 9.54
C ASN A 144 20.60 7.17 10.73
N LEU A 145 20.03 5.99 10.47
CA LEU A 145 19.74 4.98 11.48
C LEU A 145 20.99 4.55 12.24
N SER A 146 22.07 4.27 11.52
CA SER A 146 23.34 3.83 12.12
C SER A 146 23.96 4.93 12.98
N GLU A 147 23.89 6.18 12.55
CA GLU A 147 24.37 7.34 13.31
C GLU A 147 23.57 7.57 14.58
N GLU A 148 22.22 7.49 14.49
CA GLU A 148 21.35 7.63 15.66
C GLU A 148 21.57 6.50 16.68
N GLN A 149 21.75 5.28 16.23
CA GLN A 149 22.05 4.15 17.09
C GLN A 149 23.40 4.31 17.79
N LEU A 150 24.44 4.74 17.08
CA LEU A 150 25.76 5.01 17.66
C LEU A 150 25.72 6.13 18.69
N LEU A 151 24.96 7.20 18.42
CA LEU A 151 24.78 8.31 19.38
C LEU A 151 23.99 7.86 20.61
N ALA A 152 22.99 7.02 20.45
CA ALA A 152 22.22 6.47 21.56
C ALA A 152 23.10 5.57 22.45
N GLU A 153 23.95 4.73 21.85
CA GLU A 153 24.90 3.87 22.59
C GLU A 153 25.95 4.69 23.33
N GLN A 154 26.47 5.76 22.73
CA GLN A 154 27.41 6.67 23.38
C GLN A 154 26.77 7.39 24.58
N ASN A 155 25.54 7.87 24.42
CA ASN A 155 24.82 8.53 25.50
C ASN A 155 24.48 7.56 26.65
N PHE A 156 24.17 6.30 26.34
CA PHE A 156 23.93 5.26 27.34
C PHE A 156 25.22 4.91 28.10
N GLY A 157 26.35 4.89 27.40
CA GLY A 157 27.65 4.67 28.01
C GLY A 157 28.10 5.79 28.96
N MET A 158 27.67 7.03 28.71
CA MET A 158 27.92 8.17 29.61
C MET A 158 27.03 8.17 30.87
N LEU A 159 25.83 7.62 30.78
CA LEU A 159 24.89 7.55 31.92
C LEU A 159 25.25 6.45 32.93
N LEU A 160 26.08 5.47 32.52
CA LEU A 160 26.54 4.37 33.36
C LEU A 160 27.91 4.61 34.02
N ARG A 161 28.49 5.78 33.82
CA ARG A 161 29.73 6.24 34.52
C ARG A 161 29.42 7.24 35.62
#